data_9fc6fb7cb15e70bc05359794d76b0f9d
#
_entry.id   9fc6fb7cb15e70bc05359794d76b0f9d
#
_cell.length_a   1.000
_cell.length_b   1.000
_cell.length_c   1.000
_cell.angle_alpha   90.00
_cell.angle_beta   90.00
_cell.angle_gamma   90.00
#
_symmetry.space_group_name_H-M   'P 1'
#
loop_
_entity.id
_entity.type
_entity.pdbx_description
1 polymer ?
#
loop_
_entity_poly.entity_id
_entity_poly.type
_entity_poly.pdbx_seq_one_letter_code
_entity_poly.pdbx_strand_id
1 'polypeptide(L)'
;MRILICSDGTDTADRPTRLGGVVAGPCGASVTLLGIAEQPGDEPPLRAAIDSEAALLGQCGVTPEIVVREGDPVGEIIAQTTAAAYDLVIIGARIKRTTGTYWRSPRTYEVIKAIAPPVLVATGECGTVSKLLVCTGGKRYIEAAVQLTGEIALCAGASITLLHVMAEPPAIYADLVRLEEDVDALLAAGSELGQNLRTQQESLAKIGVKAEVRVRHGIVLDEVLAEAREGGHDMIVTGSSHARGALQHYIMGDLTRSIVNHATCPVLIARPAKGTAGSLWASFKRIFASGPVASPAKP
;
A
#
# COMPACT_ATOMS: atom_id res chain seq x y z
N MET A 1 2.80 -2.20 -14.17
CA MET A 1 1.79 -2.14 -13.09
C MET A 1 0.49 -1.58 -13.65
N ARG A 2 -0.67 -2.13 -13.29
CA ARG A 2 -1.99 -1.64 -13.68
C ARG A 2 -2.76 -1.20 -12.44
N ILE A 3 -3.20 0.06 -12.41
CA ILE A 3 -3.82 0.70 -11.23
C ILE A 3 -5.27 1.06 -11.57
N LEU A 4 -6.19 0.72 -10.65
CA LEU A 4 -7.57 1.21 -10.67
C LEU A 4 -7.70 2.34 -9.65
N ILE A 5 -8.15 3.51 -10.08
CA ILE A 5 -8.49 4.64 -9.20
C ILE A 5 -9.99 4.79 -9.20
N CYS A 6 -10.61 4.75 -8.01
CA CYS A 6 -12.06 4.91 -7.87
C CYS A 6 -12.38 6.31 -7.36
N SER A 7 -13.25 7.00 -8.09
CA SER A 7 -13.71 8.34 -7.78
C SER A 7 -15.24 8.38 -7.64
N ASP A 8 -15.73 9.24 -6.77
CA ASP A 8 -17.16 9.54 -6.61
C ASP A 8 -17.50 10.97 -7.09
N GLY A 9 -16.55 11.64 -7.77
CA GLY A 9 -16.74 12.98 -8.32
C GLY A 9 -16.90 14.11 -7.29
N THR A 10 -16.64 13.85 -6.00
CA THR A 10 -16.74 14.90 -4.97
C THR A 10 -15.42 15.64 -4.77
N ASP A 11 -15.43 16.84 -4.18
CA ASP A 11 -14.22 17.63 -3.90
C ASP A 11 -13.17 16.88 -3.08
N THR A 12 -13.57 15.83 -2.34
CA THR A 12 -12.65 14.96 -1.63
C THR A 12 -12.08 13.83 -2.49
N ALA A 13 -12.59 13.63 -3.70
CA ALA A 13 -12.14 12.62 -4.66
C ALA A 13 -10.78 12.93 -5.28
N ASP A 14 -10.34 14.18 -5.23
CA ASP A 14 -8.99 14.58 -5.64
C ASP A 14 -7.87 13.79 -4.94
N ARG A 15 -8.11 13.31 -3.70
CA ARG A 15 -7.08 12.59 -2.93
C ARG A 15 -6.68 11.26 -3.56
N PRO A 16 -7.61 10.34 -3.91
CA PRO A 16 -7.27 9.11 -4.62
C PRO A 16 -6.55 9.39 -5.94
N THR A 17 -7.02 10.40 -6.67
CA THR A 17 -6.47 10.78 -7.97
C THR A 17 -5.08 11.36 -7.86
N ARG A 18 -4.83 12.29 -6.92
CA ARG A 18 -3.50 12.83 -6.63
C ARG A 18 -2.53 11.74 -6.20
N LEU A 19 -2.95 10.89 -5.24
CA LEU A 19 -2.14 9.76 -4.78
C LEU A 19 -1.85 8.78 -5.92
N GLY A 20 -2.87 8.53 -6.76
CA GLY A 20 -2.74 7.71 -7.95
C GLY A 20 -1.71 8.27 -8.93
N GLY A 21 -1.71 9.58 -9.17
CA GLY A 21 -0.73 10.25 -10.02
C GLY A 21 0.68 10.14 -9.50
N VAL A 22 0.87 10.37 -8.19
CA VAL A 22 2.19 10.28 -7.52
C VAL A 22 2.75 8.85 -7.55
N VAL A 23 1.90 7.83 -7.47
CA VAL A 23 2.31 6.42 -7.57
C VAL A 23 2.48 5.98 -9.02
N ALA A 24 1.53 6.31 -9.89
CA ALA A 24 1.48 5.81 -11.26
C ALA A 24 2.52 6.46 -12.17
N GLY A 25 2.71 7.78 -12.05
CA GLY A 25 3.61 8.54 -12.92
C GLY A 25 5.04 7.99 -12.92
N PRO A 26 5.74 7.96 -11.76
CA PRO A 26 7.09 7.43 -11.69
C PRO A 26 7.20 5.95 -12.08
N CYS A 27 6.15 5.15 -11.84
CA CYS A 27 6.13 3.74 -12.17
C CYS A 27 5.79 3.47 -13.65
N GLY A 28 5.44 4.46 -14.44
CA GLY A 28 4.93 4.26 -15.81
C GLY A 28 3.72 3.32 -15.84
N ALA A 29 2.86 3.40 -14.81
CA ALA A 29 1.75 2.48 -14.67
C ALA A 29 0.59 2.85 -15.60
N SER A 30 -0.12 1.84 -16.12
CA SER A 30 -1.40 2.06 -16.79
C SER A 30 -2.50 2.29 -15.75
N VAL A 31 -3.33 3.30 -15.95
CA VAL A 31 -4.36 3.72 -15.00
C VAL A 31 -5.74 3.60 -15.65
N THR A 32 -6.68 2.99 -14.93
CA THR A 32 -8.11 3.09 -15.19
C THR A 32 -8.72 3.99 -14.11
N LEU A 33 -9.37 5.07 -14.51
CA LEU A 33 -10.12 5.98 -13.62
C LEU A 33 -11.60 5.60 -13.69
N LEU A 34 -12.13 5.03 -12.61
CA LEU A 34 -13.49 4.55 -12.50
C LEU A 34 -14.35 5.55 -11.71
N GLY A 35 -15.31 6.17 -12.41
CA GLY A 35 -16.37 6.96 -11.80
C GLY A 35 -17.64 6.14 -11.62
N ILE A 36 -18.35 6.30 -10.49
CA ILE A 36 -19.59 5.58 -10.24
C ILE A 36 -20.67 6.55 -9.82
N ALA A 37 -21.72 6.65 -10.66
CA ALA A 37 -22.94 7.40 -10.39
C ALA A 37 -23.88 6.53 -9.54
N GLU A 38 -24.21 6.98 -8.31
CA GLU A 38 -25.07 6.20 -7.42
C GLU A 38 -26.56 6.33 -7.78
N GLN A 39 -26.94 7.42 -8.45
CA GLN A 39 -28.33 7.68 -8.82
C GLN A 39 -28.46 8.12 -10.29
N PRO A 40 -29.59 7.85 -10.94
CA PRO A 40 -29.89 8.41 -12.23
C PRO A 40 -29.83 9.95 -12.20
N GLY A 41 -29.03 10.53 -13.10
CA GLY A 41 -28.80 11.98 -13.14
C GLY A 41 -27.50 12.46 -12.51
N ASP A 42 -26.80 11.63 -11.74
CA ASP A 42 -25.48 11.98 -11.20
C ASP A 42 -24.36 11.84 -12.27
N GLU A 43 -24.63 11.18 -13.39
CA GLU A 43 -23.62 10.93 -14.44
C GLU A 43 -23.03 12.22 -15.03
N PRO A 44 -23.79 13.26 -15.43
CA PRO A 44 -23.21 14.46 -16.03
C PRO A 44 -22.24 15.22 -15.10
N PRO A 45 -22.58 15.50 -13.83
CA PRO A 45 -21.64 16.14 -12.91
C PRO A 45 -20.44 15.24 -12.58
N LEU A 46 -20.65 13.92 -12.44
CA LEU A 46 -19.56 12.96 -12.24
C LEU A 46 -18.60 12.97 -13.43
N ARG A 47 -19.10 12.98 -14.66
CA ARG A 47 -18.26 13.00 -15.87
C ARG A 47 -17.37 14.25 -15.92
N ALA A 48 -17.93 15.41 -15.59
CA ALA A 48 -17.17 16.66 -15.52
C ALA A 48 -16.07 16.60 -14.44
N ALA A 49 -16.36 15.99 -13.28
CA ALA A 49 -15.37 15.77 -12.22
C ALA A 49 -14.27 14.81 -12.68
N ILE A 50 -14.63 13.69 -13.30
CA ILE A 50 -13.69 12.70 -13.83
C ILE A 50 -12.77 13.29 -14.90
N ASP A 51 -13.28 14.15 -15.79
CA ASP A 51 -12.47 14.85 -16.79
C ASP A 51 -11.44 15.78 -16.10
N SER A 52 -11.85 16.48 -15.04
CA SER A 52 -10.94 17.29 -14.22
C SER A 52 -9.86 16.44 -13.53
N GLU A 53 -10.26 15.30 -12.97
CA GLU A 53 -9.34 14.36 -12.33
C GLU A 53 -8.36 13.72 -13.35
N ALA A 54 -8.82 13.41 -14.56
CA ALA A 54 -7.95 12.94 -15.64
C ALA A 54 -6.92 14.00 -16.03
N ALA A 55 -7.28 15.28 -16.00
CA ALA A 55 -6.34 16.38 -16.23
C ALA A 55 -5.28 16.46 -15.11
N LEU A 56 -5.66 16.21 -13.83
CA LEU A 56 -4.70 16.12 -12.71
C LEU A 56 -3.71 14.96 -12.91
N LEU A 57 -4.17 13.78 -13.34
CA LEU A 57 -3.30 12.66 -13.68
C LEU A 57 -2.36 13.02 -14.84
N GLY A 58 -2.85 13.78 -15.83
CA GLY A 58 -2.04 14.29 -16.94
C GLY A 58 -0.85 15.12 -16.48
N GLN A 59 -0.98 15.90 -15.40
CA GLN A 59 0.14 16.65 -14.81
C GLN A 59 1.25 15.75 -14.25
N CYS A 60 0.90 14.50 -13.90
CA CYS A 60 1.85 13.47 -13.47
C CYS A 60 2.35 12.60 -14.65
N GLY A 61 2.05 12.96 -15.89
CA GLY A 61 2.41 12.18 -17.07
C GLY A 61 1.58 10.91 -17.27
N VAL A 62 0.40 10.84 -16.65
CA VAL A 62 -0.48 9.67 -16.71
C VAL A 62 -1.72 9.99 -17.54
N THR A 63 -1.97 9.20 -18.58
CA THR A 63 -3.22 9.27 -19.35
C THR A 63 -4.11 8.09 -18.95
N PRO A 64 -5.20 8.32 -18.19
CA PRO A 64 -6.04 7.23 -17.72
C PRO A 64 -7.03 6.76 -18.79
N GLU A 65 -7.37 5.47 -18.74
CA GLU A 65 -8.60 4.97 -19.33
C GLU A 65 -9.77 5.39 -18.43
N ILE A 66 -10.73 6.14 -18.96
CA ILE A 66 -11.91 6.60 -18.22
C ILE A 66 -13.06 5.60 -18.38
N VAL A 67 -13.58 5.14 -17.24
CA VAL A 67 -14.75 4.26 -17.16
C VAL A 67 -15.77 4.92 -16.23
N VAL A 68 -16.99 5.16 -16.74
CA VAL A 68 -18.10 5.66 -15.92
C VAL A 68 -19.18 4.59 -15.88
N ARG A 69 -19.69 4.29 -14.71
CA ARG A 69 -20.75 3.30 -14.48
C ARG A 69 -21.83 3.88 -13.57
N GLU A 70 -23.02 3.29 -13.63
CA GLU A 70 -24.14 3.59 -12.75
C GLU A 70 -24.41 2.37 -11.88
N GLY A 71 -24.57 2.57 -10.56
CA GLY A 71 -24.89 1.49 -9.63
C GLY A 71 -24.34 1.66 -8.22
N ASP A 72 -24.37 0.56 -7.47
CA ASP A 72 -23.76 0.52 -6.14
C ASP A 72 -22.23 0.51 -6.23
N PRO A 73 -21.54 1.46 -5.57
CA PRO A 73 -20.09 1.59 -5.68
C PRO A 73 -19.31 0.31 -5.32
N VAL A 74 -19.75 -0.42 -4.29
CA VAL A 74 -19.07 -1.66 -3.89
C VAL A 74 -19.23 -2.72 -4.97
N GLY A 75 -20.44 -2.90 -5.50
CA GLY A 75 -20.75 -3.84 -6.57
C GLY A 75 -19.96 -3.55 -7.86
N GLU A 76 -19.91 -2.28 -8.28
CA GLU A 76 -19.23 -1.87 -9.50
C GLU A 76 -17.70 -2.00 -9.40
N ILE A 77 -17.10 -1.71 -8.25
CA ILE A 77 -15.67 -1.94 -8.00
C ILE A 77 -15.34 -3.44 -8.04
N ILE A 78 -16.19 -4.28 -7.43
CA ILE A 78 -16.04 -5.74 -7.49
C ILE A 78 -16.14 -6.22 -8.94
N ALA A 79 -17.14 -5.78 -9.69
CA ALA A 79 -17.32 -6.13 -11.09
C ALA A 79 -16.09 -5.74 -11.93
N GLN A 80 -15.57 -4.52 -11.76
CA GLN A 80 -14.40 -4.02 -12.47
C GLN A 80 -13.14 -4.83 -12.15
N THR A 81 -12.90 -5.14 -10.88
CA THR A 81 -11.72 -5.91 -10.45
C THR A 81 -11.83 -7.40 -10.75
N THR A 82 -13.03 -7.89 -11.07
CA THR A 82 -13.27 -9.26 -11.55
C THR A 82 -13.08 -9.35 -13.06
N ALA A 83 -13.54 -8.33 -13.79
CA ALA A 83 -13.45 -8.28 -15.24
C ALA A 83 -12.01 -8.04 -15.75
N ALA A 84 -11.18 -7.34 -14.98
CA ALA A 84 -9.80 -7.03 -15.35
C ALA A 84 -8.86 -7.18 -14.14
N ALA A 85 -7.64 -7.66 -14.41
CA ALA A 85 -6.61 -7.77 -13.38
C ALA A 85 -5.98 -6.39 -13.10
N TYR A 86 -5.89 -6.04 -11.81
CA TYR A 86 -5.22 -4.85 -11.30
C TYR A 86 -4.19 -5.25 -10.25
N ASP A 87 -3.04 -4.57 -10.28
CA ASP A 87 -1.98 -4.76 -9.29
C ASP A 87 -2.23 -3.93 -8.03
N LEU A 88 -3.00 -2.84 -8.16
CA LEU A 88 -3.35 -1.92 -7.07
C LEU A 88 -4.71 -1.27 -7.34
N VAL A 89 -5.51 -1.13 -6.29
CA VAL A 89 -6.76 -0.35 -6.32
C VAL A 89 -6.63 0.81 -5.33
N ILE A 90 -6.89 2.03 -5.78
CA ILE A 90 -6.83 3.24 -4.96
C ILE A 90 -8.26 3.74 -4.73
N ILE A 91 -8.62 3.89 -3.47
CA ILE A 91 -9.95 4.34 -3.06
C ILE A 91 -9.87 5.52 -2.09
N GLY A 92 -10.87 6.37 -2.12
CA GLY A 92 -11.05 7.42 -1.12
C GLY A 92 -11.52 6.87 0.22
N ALA A 93 -11.22 7.60 1.28
CA ALA A 93 -11.76 7.34 2.60
C ALA A 93 -12.60 8.54 3.05
N ARG A 94 -13.91 8.48 2.86
CA ARG A 94 -14.81 9.50 3.39
C ARG A 94 -14.82 9.43 4.92
N ILE A 95 -14.63 10.57 5.57
CA ILE A 95 -14.79 10.74 7.01
C ILE A 95 -16.25 11.15 7.25
N LYS A 96 -17.07 10.27 7.84
CA LYS A 96 -18.35 10.72 8.40
C LYS A 96 -18.06 11.52 9.66
N ARG A 97 -18.29 12.83 9.62
CA ARG A 97 -18.34 13.68 10.82
C ARG A 97 -19.64 13.36 11.60
N THR A 98 -19.60 12.34 12.42
CA THR A 98 -20.57 12.17 13.50
C THR A 98 -19.95 12.69 14.79
N THR A 99 -20.73 13.41 15.59
CA THR A 99 -20.31 13.98 16.88
C THR A 99 -19.57 12.94 17.73
N GLY A 100 -18.26 13.14 17.90
CA GLY A 100 -17.43 12.44 18.88
C GLY A 100 -16.47 11.37 18.39
N THR A 101 -16.60 10.80 17.20
CA THR A 101 -15.68 9.76 16.73
C THR A 101 -15.56 9.80 15.20
N TYR A 102 -14.32 9.87 14.70
CA TYR A 102 -14.07 9.82 13.27
C TYR A 102 -14.21 8.37 12.79
N TRP A 103 -15.32 8.04 12.16
CA TRP A 103 -15.52 6.74 11.51
C TRP A 103 -15.42 6.90 10.01
N ARG A 104 -14.58 6.08 9.38
CA ARG A 104 -14.55 5.97 7.93
C ARG A 104 -15.80 5.29 7.43
N SER A 105 -16.17 5.57 6.16
CA SER A 105 -17.37 4.98 5.57
C SER A 105 -17.33 3.46 5.65
N PRO A 106 -18.42 2.78 6.06
CA PRO A 106 -18.53 1.32 6.00
C PRO A 106 -18.18 0.75 4.61
N ARG A 107 -18.55 1.44 3.55
CA ARG A 107 -18.25 1.06 2.15
C ARG A 107 -16.75 0.89 1.87
N THR A 108 -15.89 1.72 2.46
CA THR A 108 -14.43 1.57 2.35
C THR A 108 -13.98 0.19 2.82
N TYR A 109 -14.52 -0.29 3.95
CA TYR A 109 -14.18 -1.61 4.50
C TYR A 109 -14.81 -2.76 3.71
N GLU A 110 -15.99 -2.55 3.14
CA GLU A 110 -16.67 -3.53 2.28
C GLU A 110 -15.84 -3.75 1.02
N VAL A 111 -15.40 -2.69 0.34
CA VAL A 111 -14.49 -2.77 -0.81
C VAL A 111 -13.21 -3.49 -0.43
N ILE A 112 -12.54 -3.07 0.67
CA ILE A 112 -11.31 -3.71 1.13
C ILE A 112 -11.50 -5.21 1.36
N LYS A 113 -12.63 -5.67 1.87
CA LYS A 113 -12.88 -7.10 2.12
C LYS A 113 -13.25 -7.88 0.86
N ALA A 114 -13.89 -7.25 -0.09
CA ALA A 114 -14.53 -7.91 -1.23
C ALA A 114 -13.60 -8.12 -2.42
N ILE A 115 -12.64 -7.21 -2.66
CA ILE A 115 -11.77 -7.30 -3.84
C ILE A 115 -10.47 -8.04 -3.56
N ALA A 116 -9.90 -8.66 -4.58
CA ALA A 116 -8.66 -9.43 -4.47
C ALA A 116 -7.37 -8.58 -4.50
N PRO A 117 -7.27 -7.51 -5.32
CA PRO A 117 -6.05 -6.71 -5.39
C PRO A 117 -5.69 -6.02 -4.07
N PRO A 118 -4.42 -5.66 -3.84
CA PRO A 118 -4.02 -4.70 -2.81
C PRO A 118 -4.81 -3.41 -2.90
N VAL A 119 -5.10 -2.80 -1.74
CA VAL A 119 -5.90 -1.57 -1.67
C VAL A 119 -5.10 -0.47 -1.01
N LEU A 120 -4.95 0.66 -1.70
CA LEU A 120 -4.38 1.88 -1.16
C LEU A 120 -5.53 2.85 -0.83
N VAL A 121 -5.68 3.13 0.46
CA VAL A 121 -6.70 4.04 0.97
C VAL A 121 -6.12 5.44 1.07
N ALA A 122 -6.65 6.38 0.30
CA ALA A 122 -6.23 7.78 0.28
C ALA A 122 -6.76 8.51 1.52
N THR A 123 -5.98 8.46 2.60
CA THR A 123 -6.26 9.14 3.87
C THR A 123 -5.25 10.26 4.10
N GLY A 124 -5.65 11.32 4.78
CA GLY A 124 -4.75 12.42 5.12
C GLY A 124 -4.17 13.16 3.92
N GLU A 125 -2.90 13.53 3.98
CA GLU A 125 -2.18 14.18 2.89
C GLU A 125 -1.67 13.16 1.89
N CYS A 126 -1.84 13.42 0.60
CA CYS A 126 -1.57 12.48 -0.50
C CYS A 126 -0.65 13.10 -1.57
N GLY A 127 0.28 13.96 -1.17
CA GLY A 127 1.09 14.76 -2.11
C GLY A 127 2.43 14.14 -2.49
N THR A 128 2.95 13.20 -1.71
CA THR A 128 4.29 12.63 -1.90
C THR A 128 4.32 11.14 -1.58
N VAL A 129 5.31 10.44 -2.14
CA VAL A 129 5.67 9.06 -1.80
C VAL A 129 7.20 9.01 -1.74
N SER A 130 7.76 9.37 -0.59
CA SER A 130 9.20 9.46 -0.37
C SER A 130 9.69 8.61 0.80
N LYS A 131 8.86 8.34 1.79
CA LYS A 131 9.21 7.56 2.98
C LYS A 131 8.06 6.64 3.41
N LEU A 132 8.23 5.35 3.24
CA LEU A 132 7.21 4.34 3.46
C LEU A 132 7.46 3.59 4.76
N LEU A 133 6.41 3.41 5.58
CA LEU A 133 6.46 2.64 6.83
C LEU A 133 5.79 1.28 6.61
N VAL A 134 6.57 0.20 6.59
CA VAL A 134 6.06 -1.16 6.46
C VAL A 134 5.95 -1.82 7.84
N CYS A 135 4.72 -2.05 8.29
CA CYS A 135 4.45 -2.73 9.55
C CYS A 135 4.63 -4.23 9.39
N THR A 136 5.61 -4.81 10.07
CA THR A 136 5.91 -6.23 10.00
C THR A 136 5.56 -6.95 11.29
N GLY A 137 4.76 -8.02 11.17
CA GLY A 137 4.48 -8.92 12.30
C GLY A 137 5.58 -9.95 12.57
N GLY A 138 6.75 -9.79 11.94
CA GLY A 138 7.88 -10.72 12.10
C GLY A 138 7.68 -12.09 11.44
N LYS A 139 6.60 -12.31 10.70
CA LYS A 139 6.29 -13.57 10.01
C LYS A 139 6.42 -13.43 8.50
N ARG A 140 6.58 -14.56 7.79
CA ARG A 140 6.74 -14.64 6.32
C ARG A 140 5.58 -14.05 5.50
N TYR A 141 4.41 -13.82 6.09
CA TYR A 141 3.21 -13.38 5.36
C TYR A 141 3.31 -11.98 4.74
N ILE A 142 4.38 -11.26 5.05
CA ILE A 142 4.58 -9.89 4.58
C ILE A 142 5.37 -9.78 3.27
N GLU A 143 5.85 -10.90 2.71
CA GLU A 143 6.67 -10.91 1.50
C GLU A 143 6.00 -10.14 0.33
N ALA A 144 4.69 -10.38 0.12
CA ALA A 144 3.96 -9.66 -0.94
C ALA A 144 3.82 -8.16 -0.67
N ALA A 145 3.71 -7.76 0.63
CA ALA A 145 3.70 -6.37 1.03
C ALA A 145 5.06 -5.71 0.76
N VAL A 146 6.13 -6.35 1.16
CA VAL A 146 7.51 -5.89 0.94
C VAL A 146 7.80 -5.78 -0.56
N GLN A 147 7.37 -6.75 -1.37
CA GLN A 147 7.56 -6.73 -2.81
C GLN A 147 6.84 -5.57 -3.48
N LEU A 148 5.52 -5.42 -3.29
CA LEU A 148 4.74 -4.33 -3.88
C LEU A 148 5.25 -2.96 -3.40
N THR A 149 5.55 -2.84 -2.11
CA THR A 149 6.08 -1.60 -1.54
C THR A 149 7.47 -1.28 -2.10
N GLY A 150 8.31 -2.32 -2.28
CA GLY A 150 9.61 -2.19 -2.91
C GLY A 150 9.54 -1.69 -4.36
N GLU A 151 8.59 -2.21 -5.14
CA GLU A 151 8.35 -1.74 -6.52
C GLU A 151 7.92 -0.27 -6.55
N ILE A 152 6.97 0.14 -5.69
CA ILE A 152 6.54 1.53 -5.57
C ILE A 152 7.70 2.42 -5.12
N ALA A 153 8.44 2.00 -4.09
CA ALA A 153 9.58 2.76 -3.57
C ALA A 153 10.69 2.93 -4.60
N LEU A 154 10.99 1.88 -5.35
CA LEU A 154 12.01 1.95 -6.43
C LEU A 154 11.61 2.97 -7.49
N CYS A 155 10.36 2.93 -7.97
CA CYS A 155 9.87 3.87 -8.97
C CYS A 155 9.86 5.31 -8.46
N ALA A 156 9.40 5.51 -7.23
CA ALA A 156 9.28 6.85 -6.62
C ALA A 156 10.60 7.39 -6.05
N GLY A 157 11.68 6.59 -6.02
CA GLY A 157 12.91 6.95 -5.33
C GLY A 157 12.76 7.05 -3.81
N ALA A 158 11.79 6.32 -3.24
CA ALA A 158 11.46 6.37 -1.83
C ALA A 158 12.31 5.42 -0.99
N SER A 159 12.43 5.73 0.32
CA SER A 159 13.02 4.86 1.32
C SER A 159 11.95 4.07 2.08
N ILE A 160 12.33 2.94 2.68
CA ILE A 160 11.44 2.10 3.46
C ILE A 160 11.95 1.97 4.89
N THR A 161 11.05 2.09 5.85
CA THR A 161 11.28 1.69 7.24
C THR A 161 10.47 0.41 7.51
N LEU A 162 11.15 -0.67 7.87
CA LEU A 162 10.53 -1.92 8.33
C LEU A 162 10.32 -1.81 9.85
N LEU A 163 9.10 -1.56 10.28
CA LEU A 163 8.75 -1.43 11.69
C LEU A 163 8.25 -2.75 12.27
N HIS A 164 8.89 -3.19 13.35
CA HIS A 164 8.38 -4.25 14.21
C HIS A 164 8.05 -3.67 15.59
N VAL A 165 6.84 -3.94 16.08
CA VAL A 165 6.43 -3.52 17.43
C VAL A 165 6.33 -4.75 18.31
N MET A 166 7.08 -4.73 19.40
CA MET A 166 7.10 -5.77 20.44
C MET A 166 6.20 -5.35 21.60
N ALA A 167 5.63 -6.33 22.28
CA ALA A 167 4.91 -6.05 23.52
C ALA A 167 5.86 -5.47 24.58
N GLU A 168 5.36 -4.52 25.36
CA GLU A 168 6.13 -3.97 26.47
C GLU A 168 6.46 -5.07 27.47
N PRO A 169 7.76 -5.34 27.77
CA PRO A 169 8.13 -6.36 28.71
C PRO A 169 7.76 -5.92 30.15
N PRO A 170 7.50 -6.86 31.07
CA PRO A 170 7.31 -6.55 32.46
C PRO A 170 8.48 -5.74 33.00
N ALA A 171 8.22 -4.78 33.90
CA ALA A 171 9.20 -3.84 34.43
C ALA A 171 10.45 -4.49 35.06
N ILE A 172 10.34 -5.73 35.54
CA ILE A 172 11.48 -6.52 36.07
C ILE A 172 12.51 -6.91 34.99
N TYR A 173 12.18 -6.78 33.72
CA TYR A 173 13.06 -7.10 32.59
C TYR A 173 13.45 -5.84 31.79
N ALA A 174 13.32 -4.64 32.37
CA ALA A 174 13.63 -3.38 31.70
C ALA A 174 15.06 -3.31 31.11
N ASP A 175 16.02 -3.99 31.72
CA ASP A 175 17.39 -4.07 31.21
C ASP A 175 17.53 -4.94 29.95
N LEU A 176 16.63 -5.91 29.75
CA LEU A 176 16.56 -6.72 28.51
C LEU A 176 16.01 -5.93 27.34
N VAL A 177 15.15 -4.93 27.58
CA VAL A 177 14.62 -4.04 26.55
C VAL A 177 15.72 -3.33 25.79
N ARG A 178 16.76 -2.87 26.52
CA ARG A 178 17.92 -2.19 25.90
C ARG A 178 18.70 -3.07 24.93
N LEU A 179 18.71 -4.39 25.16
CA LEU A 179 19.32 -5.35 24.24
C LEU A 179 18.44 -5.62 23.00
N GLU A 180 17.13 -5.53 23.14
CA GLU A 180 16.18 -5.71 22.05
C GLU A 180 15.99 -4.42 21.21
N GLU A 181 16.31 -3.25 21.78
CA GLU A 181 16.40 -1.96 21.07
C GLU A 181 17.65 -1.88 20.18
N ASP A 182 18.65 -2.72 20.42
CA ASP A 182 19.79 -2.87 19.52
C ASP A 182 19.37 -3.68 18.28
N VAL A 183 18.94 -2.96 17.26
CA VAL A 183 18.51 -3.55 15.97
C VAL A 183 19.62 -4.41 15.37
N ASP A 184 20.89 -4.01 15.50
CA ASP A 184 22.02 -4.75 14.95
C ASP A 184 22.21 -6.08 15.70
N ALA A 185 22.06 -6.07 17.02
CA ALA A 185 22.07 -7.29 17.84
C ALA A 185 20.89 -8.20 17.49
N LEU A 186 19.68 -7.66 17.32
CA LEU A 186 18.50 -8.41 16.89
C LEU A 186 18.69 -9.06 15.52
N LEU A 187 19.22 -8.30 14.56
CA LEU A 187 19.52 -8.81 13.22
C LEU A 187 20.66 -9.84 13.24
N ALA A 188 21.64 -9.70 14.14
CA ALA A 188 22.72 -10.67 14.33
C ALA A 188 22.28 -11.93 15.08
N ALA A 189 21.27 -11.81 15.94
CA ALA A 189 20.70 -12.96 16.64
C ALA A 189 20.10 -13.96 15.64
N GLY A 190 20.35 -15.26 15.87
CA GLY A 190 19.78 -16.33 15.06
C GLY A 190 18.27 -16.55 15.26
N SER A 191 17.56 -15.59 15.86
CA SER A 191 16.11 -15.65 16.09
C SER A 191 15.34 -15.63 14.77
N GLU A 192 14.17 -16.27 14.72
CA GLU A 192 13.29 -16.27 13.55
C GLU A 192 12.91 -14.83 13.14
N LEU A 193 12.65 -13.95 14.10
CA LEU A 193 12.35 -12.54 13.87
C LEU A 193 13.52 -11.83 13.19
N GLY A 194 14.73 -11.92 13.76
CA GLY A 194 15.93 -11.29 13.21
C GLY A 194 16.25 -11.78 11.79
N GLN A 195 16.13 -13.09 11.55
CA GLN A 195 16.31 -13.67 10.21
C GLN A 195 15.27 -13.15 9.21
N ASN A 196 13.99 -13.07 9.59
CA ASN A 196 12.94 -12.57 8.73
C ASN A 196 13.13 -11.09 8.39
N LEU A 197 13.44 -10.23 9.36
CA LEU A 197 13.70 -8.80 9.14
C LEU A 197 14.92 -8.59 8.24
N ARG A 198 16.01 -9.31 8.46
CA ARG A 198 17.21 -9.28 7.62
C ARG A 198 16.87 -9.69 6.18
N THR A 199 16.15 -10.80 6.00
CA THR A 199 15.75 -11.29 4.68
C THR A 199 14.93 -10.25 3.91
N GLN A 200 14.03 -9.56 4.60
CA GLN A 200 13.22 -8.49 4.00
C GLN A 200 14.08 -7.29 3.61
N GLN A 201 14.98 -6.85 4.50
CA GLN A 201 15.89 -5.75 4.23
C GLN A 201 16.82 -6.05 3.05
N GLU A 202 17.42 -7.26 3.02
CA GLU A 202 18.27 -7.71 1.92
C GLU A 202 17.51 -7.81 0.59
N SER A 203 16.26 -8.24 0.65
CA SER A 203 15.41 -8.33 -0.55
C SER A 203 15.15 -6.97 -1.17
N LEU A 204 14.91 -5.94 -0.34
CA LEU A 204 14.77 -4.54 -0.77
C LEU A 204 16.10 -3.98 -1.29
N ALA A 205 17.20 -4.25 -0.59
CA ALA A 205 18.52 -3.80 -1.02
C ALA A 205 18.92 -4.40 -2.41
N LYS A 206 18.57 -5.65 -2.68
CA LYS A 206 18.83 -6.32 -3.97
C LYS A 206 18.13 -5.64 -5.16
N ILE A 207 17.01 -4.96 -4.93
CA ILE A 207 16.30 -4.19 -5.96
C ILE A 207 16.69 -2.69 -5.94
N GLY A 208 17.67 -2.29 -5.12
CA GLY A 208 18.15 -0.92 -5.05
C GLY A 208 17.34 0.00 -4.12
N VAL A 209 16.46 -0.53 -3.30
CA VAL A 209 15.66 0.24 -2.34
C VAL A 209 16.36 0.32 -0.99
N LYS A 210 16.56 1.56 -0.50
CA LYS A 210 17.10 1.77 0.84
C LYS A 210 16.05 1.40 1.89
N ALA A 211 16.38 0.44 2.75
CA ALA A 211 15.52 0.00 3.84
C ALA A 211 16.25 0.03 5.17
N GLU A 212 15.62 0.57 6.20
CA GLU A 212 16.05 0.51 7.59
C GLU A 212 15.08 -0.35 8.42
N VAL A 213 15.59 -1.00 9.46
CA VAL A 213 14.77 -1.75 10.40
C VAL A 213 14.63 -0.91 11.67
N ARG A 214 13.41 -0.84 12.20
CA ARG A 214 13.10 -0.22 13.48
C ARG A 214 12.31 -1.17 14.36
N VAL A 215 12.64 -1.17 15.64
CA VAL A 215 11.91 -1.89 16.67
C VAL A 215 11.38 -0.88 17.67
N ARG A 216 10.12 -1.01 18.06
CA ARG A 216 9.48 -0.23 19.11
C ARG A 216 8.81 -1.19 20.11
N HIS A 217 8.60 -0.72 21.33
CA HIS A 217 7.91 -1.46 22.38
C HIS A 217 6.66 -0.70 22.81
N GLY A 218 5.55 -1.40 22.97
CA GLY A 218 4.30 -0.81 23.42
C GLY A 218 3.04 -1.37 22.75
N ILE A 219 2.00 -0.55 22.72
CA ILE A 219 0.73 -0.88 22.04
C ILE A 219 0.94 -0.70 20.54
N VAL A 220 0.78 -1.77 19.78
CA VAL A 220 1.09 -1.81 18.33
C VAL A 220 0.49 -0.66 17.55
N LEU A 221 -0.78 -0.32 17.78
CA LEU A 221 -1.45 0.79 17.09
C LEU A 221 -0.77 2.12 17.38
N ASP A 222 -0.51 2.40 18.67
CA ASP A 222 0.03 3.68 19.12
C ASP A 222 1.45 3.87 18.58
N GLU A 223 2.27 2.82 18.64
CA GLU A 223 3.65 2.85 18.15
C GLU A 223 3.74 2.97 16.62
N VAL A 224 2.82 2.33 15.86
CA VAL A 224 2.75 2.50 14.40
C VAL A 224 2.38 3.94 14.04
N LEU A 225 1.38 4.51 14.70
CA LEU A 225 0.95 5.89 14.43
C LEU A 225 1.98 6.92 14.91
N ALA A 226 2.68 6.66 16.01
CA ALA A 226 3.78 7.47 16.50
C ALA A 226 4.95 7.47 15.51
N GLU A 227 5.41 6.28 15.10
CA GLU A 227 6.50 6.15 14.11
C GLU A 227 6.15 6.81 12.78
N ALA A 228 4.91 6.64 12.29
CA ALA A 228 4.48 7.28 11.06
C ALA A 228 4.61 8.81 11.12
N ARG A 229 4.23 9.40 12.25
CA ARG A 229 4.26 10.84 12.48
C ARG A 229 5.67 11.36 12.77
N GLU A 230 6.37 10.75 13.75
CA GLU A 230 7.69 11.18 14.20
C GLU A 230 8.76 10.95 13.14
N GLY A 231 8.64 9.82 12.42
CA GLY A 231 9.53 9.48 11.32
C GLY A 231 9.24 10.24 10.02
N GLY A 232 8.14 11.01 9.95
CA GLY A 232 7.74 11.74 8.74
C GLY A 232 7.42 10.82 7.57
N HIS A 233 6.76 9.69 7.85
CA HIS A 233 6.35 8.75 6.80
C HIS A 233 5.09 9.23 6.10
N ASP A 234 5.10 9.16 4.79
CA ASP A 234 4.00 9.59 3.92
C ASP A 234 3.09 8.45 3.43
N MET A 235 3.38 7.22 3.85
CA MET A 235 2.50 6.06 3.65
C MET A 235 2.76 4.98 4.70
N ILE A 236 1.69 4.40 5.25
CA ILE A 236 1.76 3.20 6.09
C ILE A 236 1.37 1.99 5.26
N VAL A 237 2.15 0.92 5.35
CA VAL A 237 1.88 -0.36 4.68
C VAL A 237 1.60 -1.42 5.74
N THR A 238 0.47 -2.09 5.59
CA THR A 238 0.06 -3.20 6.46
C THR A 238 -0.33 -4.41 5.63
N GLY A 239 -0.11 -5.60 6.17
CA GLY A 239 -0.56 -6.84 5.53
C GLY A 239 -2.00 -7.19 5.91
N SER A 240 -2.68 -7.94 5.04
CA SER A 240 -3.93 -8.62 5.37
C SER A 240 -3.77 -10.13 5.22
N SER A 241 -4.37 -10.91 6.13
CA SER A 241 -4.38 -12.36 6.04
C SER A 241 -5.58 -12.87 5.22
N HIS A 242 -5.38 -14.01 4.53
CA HIS A 242 -6.52 -14.73 3.92
C HIS A 242 -7.31 -15.47 4.99
N ALA A 243 -8.64 -15.42 4.90
CA ALA A 243 -9.47 -16.40 5.61
C ALA A 243 -9.17 -17.81 5.07
N ARG A 244 -8.89 -18.75 5.96
CA ARG A 244 -8.78 -20.17 5.58
C ARG A 244 -10.21 -20.73 5.42
N GLY A 245 -10.56 -21.22 4.22
CA GLY A 245 -11.84 -21.87 3.97
C GLY A 245 -12.51 -21.46 2.65
N ALA A 246 -13.72 -21.98 2.41
CA ALA A 246 -14.49 -21.77 1.18
C ALA A 246 -15.00 -20.33 0.98
N LEU A 247 -14.98 -19.51 2.00
CA LEU A 247 -15.34 -18.08 1.93
C LEU A 247 -14.13 -17.27 1.47
N GLN A 248 -14.14 -16.87 0.21
CA GLN A 248 -13.06 -16.09 -0.44
C GLN A 248 -13.02 -14.62 -0.01
N HIS A 249 -13.25 -14.32 1.27
CA HIS A 249 -13.18 -12.95 1.79
C HIS A 249 -11.86 -12.74 2.51
N TYR A 250 -11.23 -11.57 2.27
CA TYR A 250 -10.06 -11.16 3.03
C TYR A 250 -10.50 -10.74 4.45
N ILE A 251 -9.82 -11.27 5.45
CA ILE A 251 -9.98 -10.80 6.83
C ILE A 251 -9.09 -9.58 6.99
N MET A 252 -9.71 -8.40 7.08
CA MET A 252 -9.02 -7.23 7.59
C MET A 252 -9.01 -7.34 9.12
N GLY A 253 -7.83 -7.54 9.70
CA GLY A 253 -7.66 -7.59 11.16
C GLY A 253 -8.06 -6.26 11.82
N ASP A 254 -8.41 -6.31 13.09
CA ASP A 254 -8.79 -5.12 13.87
C ASP A 254 -7.67 -4.06 13.88
N LEU A 255 -6.41 -4.47 13.90
CA LEU A 255 -5.27 -3.56 13.82
C LEU A 255 -5.26 -2.78 12.49
N THR A 256 -5.39 -3.46 11.34
CA THR A 256 -5.44 -2.79 10.03
C THR A 256 -6.60 -1.82 9.95
N ARG A 257 -7.76 -2.20 10.46
CA ARG A 257 -8.94 -1.32 10.56
C ARG A 257 -8.66 -0.09 11.41
N SER A 258 -8.02 -0.28 12.56
CA SER A 258 -7.67 0.81 13.48
C SER A 258 -6.63 1.74 12.85
N ILE A 259 -5.61 1.21 12.15
CA ILE A 259 -4.65 2.03 11.41
C ILE A 259 -5.36 2.87 10.34
N VAL A 260 -6.21 2.26 9.49
CA VAL A 260 -6.97 3.00 8.47
C VAL A 260 -7.84 4.11 9.08
N ASN A 261 -8.40 3.90 10.28
CA ASN A 261 -9.23 4.90 10.96
C ASN A 261 -8.43 6.10 11.47
N HIS A 262 -7.23 5.88 11.98
CA HIS A 262 -6.48 6.89 12.73
C HIS A 262 -5.29 7.47 11.96
N ALA A 263 -4.88 6.83 10.84
CA ALA A 263 -3.78 7.32 10.04
C ALA A 263 -4.05 8.71 9.45
N THR A 264 -3.03 9.55 9.47
CA THR A 264 -2.98 10.89 8.87
C THR A 264 -2.30 10.92 7.51
N CYS A 265 -1.83 9.77 7.04
CA CYS A 265 -1.25 9.55 5.72
C CYS A 265 -1.91 8.33 5.05
N PRO A 266 -1.73 8.11 3.74
CA PRO A 266 -2.26 6.96 3.02
C PRO A 266 -1.91 5.62 3.65
N VAL A 267 -2.83 4.66 3.55
CA VAL A 267 -2.62 3.29 4.08
C VAL A 267 -2.74 2.26 2.96
N LEU A 268 -1.66 1.57 2.67
CA LEU A 268 -1.62 0.44 1.75
C LEU A 268 -1.91 -0.87 2.50
N ILE A 269 -3.01 -1.53 2.15
CA ILE A 269 -3.34 -2.86 2.61
C ILE A 269 -2.83 -3.86 1.58
N ALA A 270 -1.63 -4.36 1.81
CA ALA A 270 -1.00 -5.32 0.92
C ALA A 270 -1.57 -6.73 1.10
N ARG A 271 -1.60 -7.47 0.01
CA ARG A 271 -2.15 -8.83 -0.08
C ARG A 271 -1.26 -9.71 -0.94
N PRO A 272 -1.21 -11.02 -0.67
CA PRO A 272 -0.58 -11.93 -1.60
C PRO A 272 -1.34 -11.90 -2.93
N ALA A 273 -0.65 -11.57 -4.02
CA ALA A 273 -1.24 -11.57 -5.34
C ALA A 273 -1.67 -12.99 -5.74
N LYS A 274 -2.94 -13.17 -6.13
CA LYS A 274 -3.36 -14.40 -6.80
C LYS A 274 -2.78 -14.38 -8.23
N GLY A 275 -1.68 -15.09 -8.46
CA GLY A 275 -1.24 -15.48 -9.80
C GLY A 275 -0.35 -14.49 -10.57
N THR A 276 -0.06 -13.29 -10.08
CA THR A 276 0.78 -12.29 -10.80
C THR A 276 2.19 -12.13 -10.26
N ALA A 277 2.53 -12.77 -9.14
CA ALA A 277 3.87 -12.72 -8.52
C ALA A 277 5.03 -13.20 -9.45
N GLY A 278 4.70 -13.79 -10.61
CA GLY A 278 5.70 -14.25 -11.57
C GLY A 278 5.99 -13.29 -12.73
N SER A 279 5.08 -12.36 -13.07
CA SER A 279 5.16 -11.62 -14.35
C SER A 279 6.10 -10.42 -14.30
N LEU A 280 5.98 -9.54 -13.33
CA LEU A 280 6.85 -8.35 -13.25
C LEU A 280 8.24 -8.72 -12.72
N TRP A 281 8.33 -9.58 -11.72
CA TRP A 281 9.59 -10.10 -11.20
C TRP A 281 10.36 -10.94 -12.25
N ALA A 282 9.67 -11.71 -13.08
CA ALA A 282 10.29 -12.41 -14.21
C ALA A 282 10.78 -11.46 -15.30
N SER A 283 10.10 -10.34 -15.52
CA SER A 283 10.54 -9.28 -16.45
C SER A 283 11.72 -8.51 -15.88
N PHE A 284 11.72 -8.19 -14.60
CA PHE A 284 12.83 -7.57 -13.89
C PHE A 284 14.07 -8.46 -13.86
N LYS A 285 13.94 -9.75 -13.55
CA LYS A 285 15.06 -10.70 -13.64
C LYS A 285 15.69 -10.76 -15.04
N ARG A 286 14.89 -10.59 -16.10
CA ARG A 286 15.41 -10.58 -17.49
C ARG A 286 16.21 -9.32 -17.80
N ILE A 287 15.83 -8.16 -17.26
CA ILE A 287 16.53 -6.89 -17.48
C ILE A 287 17.89 -6.87 -16.75
N PHE A 288 17.98 -7.47 -15.56
CA PHE A 288 19.22 -7.52 -14.78
C PHE A 288 20.05 -8.78 -14.99
N ALA A 289 19.52 -9.82 -15.65
CA ALA A 289 20.29 -11.00 -16.04
C ALA A 289 21.10 -10.83 -17.33
N SER A 290 20.84 -9.80 -18.13
CA SER A 290 21.67 -9.37 -19.25
C SER A 290 22.77 -8.42 -18.74
N GLY A 291 23.74 -8.97 -18.01
CA GLY A 291 25.02 -8.29 -17.75
C GLY A 291 25.71 -7.91 -19.07
N PRO A 292 26.65 -6.93 -19.04
CA PRO A 292 27.25 -6.41 -20.24
C PRO A 292 27.95 -7.56 -21.03
N VAL A 293 27.52 -7.71 -22.27
CA VAL A 293 28.18 -8.63 -23.24
C VAL A 293 29.63 -8.20 -23.35
N ALA A 294 30.55 -9.04 -22.88
CA ALA A 294 31.94 -8.87 -23.05
C ALA A 294 32.23 -8.83 -24.57
N SER A 295 32.82 -7.71 -25.02
CA SER A 295 33.26 -7.53 -26.40
C SER A 295 34.34 -8.57 -26.72
N PRO A 296 34.26 -9.30 -27.84
CA PRO A 296 35.34 -10.24 -28.20
C PRO A 296 36.58 -9.44 -28.58
N ALA A 297 37.71 -9.77 -27.94
CA ALA A 297 39.02 -9.34 -28.35
C ALA A 297 39.27 -9.82 -29.79
N LYS A 298 39.64 -8.91 -30.69
CA LYS A 298 40.16 -9.24 -32.02
C LYS A 298 41.61 -9.67 -31.93
N PRO A 299 42.03 -10.58 -32.81
CA PRO A 299 43.38 -11.14 -32.84
C PRO A 299 44.47 -10.15 -33.26
#